data_abe0b27b917eeec635dec9f8c19a38f0
#
_entry.id   abe0b27b917eeec635dec9f8c19a38f0
#
_cell.length_a   1.000
_cell.length_b   1.000
_cell.length_c   1.000
_cell.angle_alpha   90.00
_cell.angle_beta   90.00
_cell.angle_gamma   90.00
#
_symmetry.space_group_name_H-M   'P 1'
#
loop_
_entity.id
_entity.type
_entity.pdbx_description
1 polymer ?
#
loop_
_entity_poly.entity_id
_entity_poly.type
_entity_poly.pdbx_seq_one_letter_code
_entity_poly.pdbx_strand_id
1 'polypeptide(L)'
;MNKKSLGRKRRATKSRSKISLSDIHRLTVFRSSKHIYAQVIINNGAKIVASASTNEALIKEKNNGNILAASKVGKLIAERALERGIKEVAFDRSGYKFHGRVKALAEAAREAGLSF
;
A
#
# COMPACT_ATOMS: atom_id res chain seq x y z
N MET A 1 -14.59 -2.48 -19.76
CA MET A 1 -14.35 -2.36 -18.30
C MET A 1 -15.66 -2.59 -17.56
N ASN A 2 -15.67 -3.41 -16.55
CA ASN A 2 -16.89 -3.68 -15.79
C ASN A 2 -17.18 -2.58 -14.73
N LYS A 3 -18.39 -2.61 -14.16
CA LYS A 3 -18.83 -1.60 -13.17
C LYS A 3 -17.97 -1.57 -11.92
N LYS A 4 -17.47 -2.72 -11.47
CA LYS A 4 -16.59 -2.79 -10.27
C LYS A 4 -15.26 -2.07 -10.48
N SER A 5 -14.61 -2.29 -11.64
CA SER A 5 -13.36 -1.62 -11.97
C SER A 5 -13.54 -0.11 -12.10
N LEU A 6 -14.63 0.33 -12.73
CA LEU A 6 -14.92 1.75 -12.89
C LEU A 6 -15.16 2.43 -11.53
N GLY A 7 -15.96 1.80 -10.66
CA GLY A 7 -16.21 2.31 -9.33
C GLY A 7 -14.92 2.43 -8.49
N ARG A 8 -14.05 1.42 -8.55
CA ARG A 8 -12.77 1.44 -7.86
C ARG A 8 -11.88 2.60 -8.35
N LYS A 9 -11.80 2.82 -9.65
CA LYS A 9 -11.01 3.92 -10.22
C LYS A 9 -11.51 5.27 -9.77
N ARG A 10 -12.82 5.47 -9.69
CA ARG A 10 -13.42 6.71 -9.18
C ARG A 10 -13.07 6.95 -7.72
N ARG A 11 -13.15 5.92 -6.88
CA ARG A 11 -12.78 6.01 -5.47
C ARG A 11 -11.29 6.34 -5.30
N ALA A 12 -10.43 5.72 -6.09
CA ALA A 12 -9.00 5.99 -6.06
C ALA A 12 -8.70 7.44 -6.43
N THR A 13 -9.32 7.97 -7.48
CA THR A 13 -9.14 9.36 -7.91
C THR A 13 -9.56 10.33 -6.81
N LYS A 14 -10.70 10.10 -6.17
CA LYS A 14 -11.18 10.94 -5.08
C LYS A 14 -10.22 10.95 -3.90
N SER A 15 -9.71 9.78 -3.50
CA SER A 15 -8.75 9.67 -2.39
C SER A 15 -7.43 10.38 -2.72
N ARG A 16 -6.91 10.18 -3.92
CA ARG A 16 -5.67 10.81 -4.37
C ARG A 16 -5.76 12.32 -4.44
N SER A 17 -6.92 12.85 -4.84
CA SER A 17 -7.15 14.30 -4.85
C SER A 17 -7.05 14.88 -3.44
N LYS A 18 -7.58 14.22 -2.43
CA LYS A 18 -7.46 14.64 -1.04
C LYS A 18 -6.02 14.57 -0.54
N ILE A 19 -5.33 13.47 -0.82
CA ILE A 19 -3.94 13.25 -0.40
C ILE A 19 -3.01 14.29 -1.01
N SER A 20 -3.21 14.64 -2.28
CA SER A 20 -2.34 15.60 -2.98
C SER A 20 -2.38 17.01 -2.40
N LEU A 21 -3.38 17.33 -1.56
CA LEU A 21 -3.46 18.61 -0.86
C LEU A 21 -2.62 18.65 0.42
N SER A 22 -2.05 17.52 0.84
CA SER A 22 -1.23 17.43 2.05
C SER A 22 0.26 17.33 1.69
N ASP A 23 1.14 17.60 2.65
CA ASP A 23 2.58 17.45 2.47
C ASP A 23 3.09 16.06 2.88
N ILE A 24 2.18 15.13 3.12
CA ILE A 24 2.49 13.79 3.59
C ILE A 24 2.75 12.87 2.40
N HIS A 25 3.76 12.00 2.50
CA HIS A 25 4.00 10.95 1.51
C HIS A 25 2.82 9.98 1.46
N ARG A 26 2.61 9.37 0.31
CA ARG A 26 1.48 8.47 0.07
C ARG A 26 1.93 7.00 0.09
N LEU A 27 1.29 6.19 0.92
CA LEU A 27 1.44 4.73 0.88
C LEU A 27 0.34 4.17 -0.01
N THR A 28 0.70 3.68 -1.18
CA THR A 28 -0.22 3.17 -2.18
C THR A 28 -0.16 1.66 -2.22
N VAL A 29 -1.32 1.01 -2.31
CA VAL A 29 -1.46 -0.44 -2.36
C VAL A 29 -2.11 -0.86 -3.67
N PHE A 30 -1.56 -1.88 -4.32
CA PHE A 30 -2.16 -2.53 -5.49
C PHE A 30 -2.21 -4.03 -5.22
N ARG A 31 -3.23 -4.69 -5.74
CA ARG A 31 -3.35 -6.13 -5.60
C ARG A 31 -3.81 -6.81 -6.88
N SER A 32 -3.35 -8.05 -7.09
CA SER A 32 -3.87 -8.98 -8.06
C SER A 32 -4.39 -10.22 -7.32
N SER A 33 -4.86 -11.24 -8.05
CA SER A 33 -5.30 -12.48 -7.42
C SER A 33 -4.17 -13.20 -6.67
N LYS A 34 -2.94 -13.09 -7.14
CA LYS A 34 -1.78 -13.82 -6.60
C LYS A 34 -0.82 -12.97 -5.76
N HIS A 35 -0.81 -11.66 -5.95
CA HIS A 35 0.17 -10.79 -5.32
C HIS A 35 -0.44 -9.51 -4.78
N ILE A 36 0.26 -8.91 -3.82
CA ILE A 36 -0.04 -7.57 -3.34
C ILE A 36 1.25 -6.74 -3.34
N TYR A 37 1.11 -5.45 -3.64
CA TYR A 37 2.22 -4.52 -3.81
C TYR A 37 1.97 -3.27 -2.97
N ALA A 38 3.02 -2.74 -2.36
CA ALA A 38 2.96 -1.49 -1.61
C ALA A 38 4.08 -0.57 -2.05
N GLN A 39 3.79 0.72 -2.18
CA GLN A 39 4.75 1.74 -2.57
C GLN A 39 4.56 2.99 -1.73
N VAL A 40 5.66 3.58 -1.28
CA VAL A 40 5.63 4.91 -0.67
C VAL A 40 6.09 5.91 -1.72
N ILE A 41 5.23 6.84 -2.06
CA ILE A 41 5.42 7.79 -3.17
C ILE A 41 5.46 9.21 -2.61
N ILE A 42 6.35 10.06 -3.16
CA ILE A 42 6.37 11.48 -2.87
C ILE A 42 5.01 12.08 -3.23
N ASN A 43 4.51 12.99 -2.40
CA ASN A 43 3.16 13.54 -2.50
C ASN A 43 2.80 14.11 -3.88
N ASN A 44 3.74 14.69 -4.59
CA ASN A 44 3.49 15.19 -5.96
C ASN A 44 3.47 14.08 -7.02
N GLY A 45 3.55 12.82 -6.60
CA GLY A 45 3.40 11.65 -7.48
C GLY A 45 4.57 11.32 -8.37
N ALA A 46 5.67 12.04 -8.24
CA ALA A 46 6.77 11.94 -9.21
C ALA A 46 7.77 10.82 -8.93
N LYS A 47 7.88 10.31 -7.70
CA LYS A 47 8.96 9.40 -7.35
C LYS A 47 8.53 8.38 -6.29
N ILE A 48 8.91 7.12 -6.52
CA ILE A 48 8.75 6.04 -5.53
C ILE A 48 9.98 6.06 -4.62
N VAL A 49 9.73 6.18 -3.31
CA VAL A 49 10.79 6.24 -2.29
C VAL A 49 11.08 4.86 -1.71
N ALA A 50 10.06 4.05 -1.53
CA ALA A 50 10.18 2.68 -1.02
C ALA A 50 9.13 1.80 -1.66
N SER A 51 9.41 0.51 -1.81
CA SER A 51 8.47 -0.45 -2.35
C SER A 51 8.65 -1.81 -1.70
N ALA A 52 7.58 -2.61 -1.70
CA ALA A 52 7.59 -4.00 -1.24
C ALA A 52 6.48 -4.77 -1.92
N SER A 53 6.67 -6.06 -2.14
CA SER A 53 5.62 -6.91 -2.72
C SER A 53 5.79 -8.36 -2.33
N THR A 54 4.71 -9.14 -2.46
CA THR A 54 4.76 -10.59 -2.25
C THR A 54 5.59 -11.30 -3.32
N ASN A 55 5.91 -10.61 -4.41
CA ASN A 55 6.73 -11.16 -5.49
C ASN A 55 8.23 -11.16 -5.17
N GLU A 56 8.64 -10.52 -4.07
CA GLU A 56 10.05 -10.50 -3.65
C GLU A 56 10.45 -11.82 -3.01
N ALA A 57 11.72 -12.21 -3.20
CA ALA A 57 12.26 -13.45 -2.67
C ALA A 57 12.15 -13.56 -1.15
N LEU A 58 12.27 -12.43 -0.43
CA LEU A 58 12.16 -12.38 1.03
C LEU A 58 10.77 -12.75 1.55
N ILE A 59 9.73 -12.55 0.73
CA ILE A 59 8.33 -12.75 1.11
C ILE A 59 7.73 -13.93 0.38
N LYS A 60 8.30 -14.31 -0.76
CA LYS A 60 7.74 -15.33 -1.65
C LYS A 60 7.51 -16.65 -0.94
N GLU A 61 6.26 -17.02 -0.81
CA GLU A 61 5.80 -18.24 -0.16
C GLU A 61 4.84 -18.99 -1.06
N LYS A 62 4.45 -20.19 -0.63
CA LYS A 62 3.55 -21.07 -1.36
C LYS A 62 2.19 -20.42 -1.67
N ASN A 63 1.71 -19.53 -0.79
CA ASN A 63 0.41 -18.85 -0.93
C ASN A 63 0.59 -17.32 -0.86
N ASN A 64 1.22 -16.74 -1.88
CA ASN A 64 1.56 -15.31 -1.89
C ASN A 64 0.36 -14.36 -1.93
N GLY A 65 -0.83 -14.86 -2.25
CA GLY A 65 -2.03 -14.04 -2.29
C GLY A 65 -2.80 -13.98 -0.98
N ASN A 66 -2.33 -14.61 0.09
CA ASN A 66 -3.08 -14.68 1.34
C ASN A 66 -2.82 -13.50 2.28
N ILE A 67 -3.60 -13.46 3.36
CA ILE A 67 -3.51 -12.39 4.38
C ILE A 67 -2.15 -12.37 5.07
N LEU A 68 -1.56 -13.53 5.34
CA LEU A 68 -0.25 -13.62 5.98
C LEU A 68 0.84 -12.99 5.12
N ALA A 69 0.83 -13.25 3.82
CA ALA A 69 1.78 -12.64 2.89
C ALA A 69 1.60 -11.11 2.84
N ALA A 70 0.35 -10.64 2.84
CA ALA A 70 0.05 -9.20 2.89
C ALA A 70 0.58 -8.54 4.15
N SER A 71 0.48 -9.20 5.30
CA SER A 71 1.04 -8.70 6.56
C SER A 71 2.57 -8.57 6.48
N LYS A 72 3.24 -9.51 5.84
CA LYS A 72 4.70 -9.44 5.63
C LYS A 72 5.08 -8.25 4.74
N VAL A 73 4.31 -7.98 3.70
CA VAL A 73 4.51 -6.80 2.84
C VAL A 73 4.34 -5.52 3.65
N GLY A 74 3.31 -5.44 4.48
CA GLY A 74 3.07 -4.29 5.34
C GLY A 74 4.24 -4.00 6.28
N LYS A 75 4.75 -5.03 6.93
CA LYS A 75 5.92 -4.90 7.79
C LYS A 75 7.15 -4.44 7.02
N LEU A 76 7.39 -5.03 5.85
CA LEU A 76 8.56 -4.72 5.03
C LEU A 76 8.52 -3.29 4.49
N ILE A 77 7.36 -2.84 3.99
CA ILE A 77 7.24 -1.47 3.48
C ILE A 77 7.44 -0.45 4.60
N ALA A 78 6.95 -0.74 5.80
CA ALA A 78 7.15 0.14 6.94
C ALA A 78 8.63 0.22 7.32
N GLU A 79 9.33 -0.89 7.38
CA GLU A 79 10.77 -0.92 7.67
C GLU A 79 11.56 -0.11 6.65
N ARG A 80 11.25 -0.29 5.37
CA ARG A 80 11.92 0.43 4.28
C ARG A 80 11.64 1.93 4.29
N ALA A 81 10.41 2.32 4.61
CA ALA A 81 10.05 3.73 4.74
C ALA A 81 10.76 4.39 5.92
N LEU A 82 10.80 3.71 7.06
CA LEU A 82 11.48 4.22 8.25
C LEU A 82 12.99 4.38 8.02
N GLU A 83 13.62 3.48 7.27
CA GLU A 83 15.02 3.60 6.88
C GLU A 83 15.29 4.85 6.04
N ARG A 84 14.27 5.33 5.32
CA ARG A 84 14.34 6.55 4.52
C ARG A 84 13.91 7.80 5.30
N GLY A 85 13.66 7.66 6.60
CA GLY A 85 13.24 8.76 7.45
C GLY A 85 11.76 9.12 7.32
N ILE A 86 10.96 8.27 6.69
CA ILE A 86 9.53 8.52 6.49
C ILE A 86 8.74 7.75 7.55
N LYS A 87 8.06 8.48 8.44
CA LYS A 87 7.23 7.90 9.49
C LYS A 87 5.75 8.13 9.25
N GLU A 88 5.38 9.30 8.72
CA GLU A 88 3.98 9.64 8.45
C GLU A 88 3.66 9.48 6.99
N VAL A 89 2.56 8.80 6.68
CA VAL A 89 2.08 8.61 5.32
C VAL A 89 0.57 8.75 5.29
N ALA A 90 0.03 9.10 4.12
CA ALA A 90 -1.40 9.04 3.85
C ALA A 90 -1.66 7.72 3.13
N PHE A 91 -2.60 6.93 3.65
CA PHE A 91 -2.90 5.63 3.07
C PHE A 91 -3.81 5.75 1.86
N ASP A 92 -3.31 5.32 0.69
CA ASP A 92 -4.08 5.25 -0.56
C ASP A 92 -4.30 3.79 -0.93
N ARG A 93 -5.48 3.28 -0.65
CA ARG A 93 -5.85 1.89 -0.95
C ARG A 93 -6.25 1.67 -2.41
N SER A 94 -6.03 2.65 -3.29
CA SER A 94 -6.30 2.57 -4.73
C SER A 94 -7.75 2.20 -5.07
N GLY A 95 -8.70 2.62 -4.23
CA GLY A 95 -10.12 2.32 -4.37
C GLY A 95 -10.54 0.92 -3.96
N TYR A 96 -9.62 0.07 -3.52
CA TYR A 96 -9.96 -1.23 -2.94
C TYR A 96 -10.64 -1.06 -1.59
N LYS A 97 -11.49 -2.02 -1.21
CA LYS A 97 -12.12 -2.01 0.11
C LYS A 97 -11.07 -2.27 1.19
N PHE A 98 -11.22 -1.60 2.33
CA PHE A 98 -10.36 -1.82 3.50
C PHE A 98 -10.77 -3.13 4.17
N HIS A 99 -10.37 -4.24 3.57
CA HIS A 99 -10.76 -5.58 3.98
C HIS A 99 -9.72 -6.60 3.53
N GLY A 100 -9.65 -7.74 4.21
CA GLY A 100 -8.79 -8.85 3.84
C GLY A 100 -7.32 -8.46 3.74
N ARG A 101 -6.71 -8.69 2.59
CA ARG A 101 -5.28 -8.43 2.35
C ARG A 101 -4.89 -6.96 2.52
N VAL A 102 -5.74 -6.05 2.04
CA VAL A 102 -5.46 -4.61 2.14
C VAL A 102 -5.44 -4.17 3.60
N LYS A 103 -6.41 -4.64 4.39
CA LYS A 103 -6.47 -4.36 5.82
C LYS A 103 -5.28 -4.96 6.57
N ALA A 104 -4.92 -6.21 6.27
CA ALA A 104 -3.79 -6.90 6.90
C ALA A 104 -2.46 -6.17 6.65
N LEU A 105 -2.25 -5.70 5.42
CA LEU A 105 -1.06 -4.92 5.07
C LEU A 105 -1.02 -3.62 5.86
N ALA A 106 -2.13 -2.89 5.90
CA ALA A 106 -2.20 -1.60 6.60
C ALA A 106 -1.95 -1.76 8.10
N GLU A 107 -2.58 -2.75 8.73
CA GLU A 107 -2.40 -3.00 10.16
C GLU A 107 -0.95 -3.39 10.49
N ALA A 108 -0.33 -4.24 9.68
CA ALA A 108 1.06 -4.64 9.86
C ALA A 108 2.02 -3.45 9.71
N ALA A 109 1.75 -2.56 8.76
CA ALA A 109 2.56 -1.36 8.56
C ALA A 109 2.45 -0.42 9.77
N ARG A 110 1.25 -0.26 10.34
CA ARG A 110 1.06 0.53 11.56
C ARG A 110 1.79 -0.08 12.75
N GLU A 111 1.72 -1.38 12.94
CA GLU A 111 2.43 -2.09 14.01
C GLU A 111 3.95 -1.93 13.89
N ALA A 112 4.46 -1.87 12.68
CA ALA A 112 5.89 -1.71 12.43
C ALA A 112 6.38 -0.27 12.58
N GLY A 113 5.48 0.70 12.80
CA GLY A 113 5.86 2.05 13.16
C GLY A 113 5.40 3.17 12.22
N LEU A 114 4.73 2.86 11.11
CA LEU A 114 4.16 3.90 10.25
C LEU A 114 2.92 4.52 10.89
N SER A 115 2.78 5.82 10.72
CA SER A 115 1.65 6.60 11.22
C SER A 115 0.72 7.00 10.08
N PHE A 116 -0.49 6.53 10.14
CA PHE A 116 -1.55 6.93 9.20
C PHE A 116 -2.93 6.52 9.71
#